data_8918da169c071953251c193f056a45c9
#
_entry.id   8918da169c071953251c193f056a45c9
#
_cell.length_a   1.000
_cell.length_b   1.000
_cell.length_c   1.000
_cell.angle_alpha   90.00
_cell.angle_beta   90.00
_cell.angle_gamma   90.00
#
_symmetry.space_group_name_H-M   'P 1'
#
loop_
_entity.id
_entity.type
_entity.pdbx_description
1 polymer ?
#
loop_
_entity_poly.entity_id
_entity_poly.type
_entity_poly.pdbx_seq_one_letter_code
_entity_poly.pdbx_strand_id
1 'polypeptide(L)'
;TIGSIIGTFVPTFVTIPAFGTSVTFLVFAGILLLLALIYFISAKKRCVSLVSGIVLFVLCCFGGFSDSFAFWETNLLYEGESVYNYLQVKEDKENVILSTNVLFGVQSVLKKDAGLSGMYYDYMLAAPVLAGAQEKEKTDVLVLGNGTGTFAAQCRKFFSRSQVEGVEIDEKITALAKDYFQMPDDVKVTTYDGRAYLNAIDKTYDVILVDAFQDITIPFQMSSVEFFRLVKSHLKEDGVMAVNLNMRGDGGGSINEYLSDTIGAV
;
A
#
# COMPACT_ATOMS: atom_id res chain seq x y z
N THR A 1 -28.30 1.56 -14.81
CA THR A 1 -28.65 0.52 -15.80
C THR A 1 -27.61 -0.60 -15.82
N ILE A 2 -27.91 -1.74 -16.48
CA ILE A 2 -27.00 -2.90 -16.55
C ILE A 2 -25.63 -2.50 -17.14
N GLY A 3 -25.62 -1.70 -18.21
CA GLY A 3 -24.38 -1.24 -18.83
C GLY A 3 -23.49 -0.40 -17.89
N SER A 4 -24.07 0.43 -17.02
CA SER A 4 -23.32 1.21 -16.03
C SER A 4 -22.71 0.29 -14.98
N ILE A 5 -23.44 -0.73 -14.52
CA ILE A 5 -22.93 -1.71 -13.56
C ILE A 5 -21.74 -2.46 -14.18
N ILE A 6 -21.90 -3.00 -15.39
CA ILE A 6 -20.81 -3.71 -16.08
C ILE A 6 -19.60 -2.78 -16.26
N GLY A 7 -19.84 -1.55 -16.75
CA GLY A 7 -18.77 -0.57 -17.01
C GLY A 7 -18.04 -0.08 -15.76
N THR A 8 -18.62 -0.22 -14.57
CA THR A 8 -17.97 0.12 -13.30
C THR A 8 -17.24 -1.09 -12.71
N PHE A 9 -17.89 -2.26 -12.66
CA PHE A 9 -17.36 -3.40 -11.96
C PHE A 9 -16.32 -4.20 -12.77
N VAL A 10 -16.50 -4.33 -14.08
CA VAL A 10 -15.56 -5.10 -14.91
C VAL A 10 -14.16 -4.47 -14.95
N PRO A 11 -13.99 -3.13 -15.13
CA PRO A 11 -12.67 -2.53 -15.02
C PRO A 11 -12.03 -2.79 -13.66
N THR A 12 -12.73 -2.50 -12.60
CA THR A 12 -12.18 -2.51 -11.23
C THR A 12 -11.80 -3.91 -10.76
N PHE A 13 -12.64 -4.93 -11.02
CA PHE A 13 -12.44 -6.26 -10.45
C PHE A 13 -11.85 -7.28 -11.40
N VAL A 14 -11.83 -6.99 -12.70
CA VAL A 14 -11.39 -7.97 -13.71
C VAL A 14 -10.24 -7.43 -14.55
N THR A 15 -10.44 -6.33 -15.29
CA THR A 15 -9.45 -5.96 -16.30
C THR A 15 -8.26 -5.19 -15.74
N ILE A 16 -8.43 -4.29 -14.77
CA ILE A 16 -7.30 -3.61 -14.12
C ILE A 16 -6.43 -4.62 -13.36
N PRO A 17 -6.96 -5.51 -12.51
CA PRO A 17 -6.15 -6.53 -11.86
C PRO A 17 -5.41 -7.48 -12.82
N ALA A 18 -6.02 -7.80 -13.97
CA ALA A 18 -5.46 -8.74 -14.93
C ALA A 18 -4.43 -8.11 -15.89
N PHE A 19 -4.65 -6.87 -16.33
CA PHE A 19 -3.92 -6.26 -17.44
C PHE A 19 -3.37 -4.85 -17.13
N GLY A 20 -3.66 -4.29 -15.97
CA GLY A 20 -3.31 -2.92 -15.59
C GLY A 20 -4.24 -1.86 -16.20
N THR A 21 -4.05 -0.63 -15.74
CA THR A 21 -4.91 0.51 -16.07
C THR A 21 -4.82 0.88 -17.56
N SER A 22 -3.60 0.99 -18.10
CA SER A 22 -3.37 1.40 -19.50
C SER A 22 -4.04 0.47 -20.50
N VAL A 23 -3.84 -0.85 -20.36
CA VAL A 23 -4.44 -1.84 -21.25
C VAL A 23 -5.96 -1.85 -21.11
N THR A 24 -6.48 -1.69 -19.89
CA THR A 24 -7.92 -1.57 -19.65
C THR A 24 -8.52 -0.41 -20.42
N PHE A 25 -7.91 0.78 -20.36
CA PHE A 25 -8.38 1.94 -21.12
C PHE A 25 -8.33 1.69 -22.63
N LEU A 26 -7.27 1.05 -23.14
CA LEU A 26 -7.17 0.72 -24.57
C LEU A 26 -8.26 -0.27 -25.01
N VAL A 27 -8.60 -1.26 -24.20
CA VAL A 27 -9.67 -2.21 -24.49
C VAL A 27 -11.02 -1.49 -24.60
N PHE A 28 -11.36 -0.63 -23.64
CA PHE A 28 -12.61 0.12 -23.68
C PHE A 28 -12.63 1.14 -24.81
N ALA A 29 -11.53 1.83 -25.09
CA ALA A 29 -11.41 2.72 -26.24
C ALA A 29 -11.59 1.97 -27.56
N GLY A 30 -11.03 0.76 -27.67
CA GLY A 30 -11.22 -0.11 -28.84
C GLY A 30 -12.66 -0.54 -29.05
N ILE A 31 -13.38 -0.89 -27.98
CA ILE A 31 -14.83 -1.20 -28.02
C ILE A 31 -15.63 0.01 -28.50
N LEU A 32 -15.35 1.21 -27.95
CA LEU A 32 -16.03 2.45 -28.37
C LEU A 32 -15.74 2.78 -29.84
N LEU A 33 -14.48 2.59 -30.29
CA LEU A 33 -14.12 2.80 -31.69
C LEU A 33 -14.87 1.82 -32.60
N LEU A 34 -14.98 0.54 -32.21
CA LEU A 34 -15.72 -0.47 -32.96
C LEU A 34 -17.21 -0.08 -33.09
N LEU A 35 -17.84 0.36 -32.02
CA LEU A 35 -19.24 0.83 -32.04
C LEU A 35 -19.40 2.05 -32.92
N ALA A 36 -18.46 3.01 -32.86
CA ALA A 36 -18.46 4.17 -33.75
C ALA A 36 -18.32 3.76 -35.23
N LEU A 37 -17.45 2.78 -35.51
CA LEU A 37 -17.23 2.21 -36.86
C LEU A 37 -18.53 1.63 -37.42
N ILE A 38 -19.23 0.79 -36.66
CA ILE A 38 -20.51 0.20 -37.01
C ILE A 38 -21.56 1.30 -37.31
N TYR A 39 -21.64 2.32 -36.44
CA TYR A 39 -22.55 3.44 -36.62
C TYR A 39 -22.25 4.23 -37.90
N PHE A 40 -21.00 4.63 -38.16
CA PHE A 40 -20.65 5.45 -39.32
C PHE A 40 -20.84 4.70 -40.64
N ILE A 41 -20.54 3.40 -40.69
CA ILE A 41 -20.79 2.55 -41.86
C ILE A 41 -22.30 2.46 -42.11
N SER A 42 -23.08 2.18 -41.06
CA SER A 42 -24.56 2.04 -41.20
C SER A 42 -25.24 3.38 -41.61
N ALA A 43 -24.73 4.49 -41.10
CA ALA A 43 -25.26 5.82 -41.41
C ALA A 43 -24.75 6.43 -42.73
N LYS A 44 -23.87 5.72 -43.47
CA LYS A 44 -23.23 6.20 -44.72
C LYS A 44 -22.63 7.60 -44.58
N LYS A 45 -22.04 7.92 -43.43
CA LYS A 45 -21.41 9.22 -43.11
C LYS A 45 -19.95 9.25 -43.59
N ARG A 46 -19.37 10.47 -43.73
CA ARG A 46 -18.01 10.68 -44.25
C ARG A 46 -16.96 9.94 -43.43
N CYS A 47 -16.09 9.21 -44.09
CA CYS A 47 -15.04 8.36 -43.49
C CYS A 47 -13.90 9.14 -42.85
N VAL A 48 -13.76 10.46 -42.99
CA VAL A 48 -12.61 11.23 -42.47
C VAL A 48 -12.48 11.15 -40.97
N SER A 49 -13.60 11.35 -40.23
CA SER A 49 -13.58 11.26 -38.75
C SER A 49 -13.28 9.85 -38.25
N LEU A 50 -13.64 8.85 -39.03
CA LEU A 50 -13.38 7.46 -38.71
C LEU A 50 -11.87 7.13 -38.89
N VAL A 51 -11.27 7.57 -39.99
CA VAL A 51 -9.84 7.37 -40.25
C VAL A 51 -9.03 8.10 -39.19
N SER A 52 -9.36 9.34 -38.83
CA SER A 52 -8.68 10.07 -37.77
C SER A 52 -8.80 9.37 -36.41
N GLY A 53 -9.96 8.80 -36.09
CA GLY A 53 -10.18 8.03 -34.86
C GLY A 53 -9.33 6.76 -34.81
N ILE A 54 -9.24 6.02 -35.93
CA ILE A 54 -8.38 4.83 -36.04
C ILE A 54 -6.91 5.19 -35.88
N VAL A 55 -6.46 6.25 -36.56
CA VAL A 55 -5.05 6.71 -36.46
C VAL A 55 -4.73 7.11 -35.03
N LEU A 56 -5.61 7.87 -34.36
CA LEU A 56 -5.42 8.27 -32.97
C LEU A 56 -5.38 7.05 -32.05
N PHE A 57 -6.29 6.09 -32.22
CA PHE A 57 -6.30 4.86 -31.43
C PHE A 57 -5.01 4.06 -31.59
N VAL A 58 -4.53 3.90 -32.83
CA VAL A 58 -3.24 3.21 -33.10
C VAL A 58 -2.07 3.94 -32.41
N LEU A 59 -2.03 5.28 -32.48
CA LEU A 59 -1.02 6.08 -31.76
C LEU A 59 -1.11 5.90 -30.25
N CYS A 60 -2.34 5.86 -29.70
CA CYS A 60 -2.54 5.58 -28.27
C CYS A 60 -2.09 4.15 -27.89
N CYS A 61 -2.26 3.16 -28.77
CA CYS A 61 -1.73 1.82 -28.52
C CYS A 61 -0.21 1.82 -28.38
N PHE A 62 0.51 2.54 -29.25
CA PHE A 62 1.96 2.65 -29.12
C PHE A 62 2.39 3.35 -27.83
N GLY A 63 1.68 4.40 -27.39
CA GLY A 63 1.96 5.09 -26.13
C GLY A 63 1.53 4.31 -24.89
N GLY A 64 0.41 3.58 -24.97
CA GLY A 64 -0.15 2.83 -23.84
C GLY A 64 0.56 1.49 -23.55
N PHE A 65 1.40 1.01 -24.45
CA PHE A 65 2.32 -0.09 -24.22
C PHE A 65 3.72 0.37 -23.77
N SER A 66 3.89 1.66 -23.48
CA SER A 66 5.11 2.15 -22.83
C SER A 66 5.22 1.56 -21.43
N ASP A 67 6.37 0.97 -21.12
CA ASP A 67 6.64 0.29 -19.85
C ASP A 67 6.73 1.27 -18.66
N SER A 68 6.79 2.58 -18.91
CA SER A 68 6.93 3.61 -17.89
C SER A 68 5.93 4.75 -18.10
N PHE A 69 5.07 4.97 -17.09
CA PHE A 69 4.26 6.18 -16.98
C PHE A 69 5.11 7.37 -16.49
N ALA A 70 6.05 7.10 -15.59
CA ALA A 70 6.90 8.10 -14.97
C ALA A 70 8.16 8.40 -15.80
N PHE A 71 8.00 8.70 -17.09
CA PHE A 71 9.08 8.98 -18.03
C PHE A 71 10.01 10.15 -17.64
N TRP A 72 9.60 10.95 -16.64
CA TRP A 72 10.40 12.07 -16.09
C TRP A 72 11.30 11.66 -14.92
N GLU A 73 11.13 10.43 -14.39
CA GLU A 73 11.97 9.92 -13.31
C GLU A 73 13.25 9.28 -13.87
N THR A 74 14.41 9.68 -13.35
CA THR A 74 15.71 9.23 -13.85
C THR A 74 16.32 8.07 -13.06
N ASN A 75 15.90 7.87 -11.82
CA ASN A 75 16.48 6.88 -10.89
C ASN A 75 15.45 5.83 -10.47
N LEU A 76 14.62 5.41 -11.42
CA LEU A 76 13.56 4.46 -11.21
C LEU A 76 14.13 3.04 -11.29
N LEU A 77 14.01 2.25 -10.22
CA LEU A 77 14.37 0.84 -10.18
C LEU A 77 13.20 -0.06 -10.56
N TYR A 78 12.00 0.36 -10.18
CA TYR A 78 10.77 -0.37 -10.45
C TYR A 78 9.61 0.61 -10.63
N GLU A 79 8.73 0.27 -11.55
CA GLU A 79 7.44 0.90 -11.76
C GLU A 79 6.40 -0.18 -12.09
N GLY A 80 5.22 -0.07 -11.49
CA GLY A 80 4.13 -1.00 -11.77
C GLY A 80 2.87 -0.71 -11.00
N GLU A 81 1.83 -1.51 -11.25
CA GLU A 81 0.55 -1.42 -10.58
C GLU A 81 0.24 -2.70 -9.84
N SER A 82 -0.38 -2.59 -8.68
CA SER A 82 -1.07 -3.66 -7.98
C SER A 82 -2.59 -3.44 -8.03
N VAL A 83 -3.34 -4.31 -7.38
CA VAL A 83 -4.79 -4.10 -7.18
C VAL A 83 -5.08 -2.88 -6.29
N TYR A 84 -4.12 -2.50 -5.45
CA TYR A 84 -4.27 -1.46 -4.43
C TYR A 84 -3.57 -0.16 -4.79
N ASN A 85 -2.39 -0.24 -5.46
CA ASN A 85 -1.49 0.88 -5.59
C ASN A 85 -0.84 0.96 -6.97
N TYR A 86 -0.53 2.18 -7.41
CA TYR A 86 0.54 2.43 -8.35
C TYR A 86 1.84 2.55 -7.56
N LEU A 87 2.87 1.81 -7.97
CA LEU A 87 4.09 1.59 -7.20
C LEU A 87 5.31 2.09 -7.96
N GLN A 88 6.15 2.85 -7.28
CA GLN A 88 7.47 3.24 -7.76
C GLN A 88 8.54 2.94 -6.71
N VAL A 89 9.63 2.31 -7.13
CA VAL A 89 10.85 2.21 -6.32
C VAL A 89 11.93 3.07 -6.98
N LYS A 90 12.46 4.01 -6.22
CA LYS A 90 13.51 4.94 -6.65
C LYS A 90 14.75 4.75 -5.80
N GLU A 91 15.90 5.06 -6.39
CA GLU A 91 17.18 5.00 -5.71
C GLU A 91 17.92 6.31 -5.85
N ASP A 92 18.42 6.84 -4.73
CA ASP A 92 19.39 7.92 -4.72
C ASP A 92 20.73 7.45 -4.12
N LYS A 93 21.64 8.38 -3.86
CA LYS A 93 22.98 8.04 -3.31
C LYS A 93 22.90 7.39 -1.93
N GLU A 94 21.89 7.74 -1.13
CA GLU A 94 21.79 7.38 0.28
C GLU A 94 20.60 6.45 0.57
N ASN A 95 19.57 6.45 -0.29
CA ASN A 95 18.30 5.83 0.01
C ASN A 95 17.78 4.96 -1.13
N VAL A 96 16.96 3.98 -0.76
CA VAL A 96 15.95 3.35 -1.63
C VAL A 96 14.59 3.78 -1.10
N ILE A 97 13.71 4.24 -1.97
CA ILE A 97 12.44 4.90 -1.62
C ILE A 97 11.30 4.20 -2.34
N LEU A 98 10.28 3.80 -1.59
CA LEU A 98 8.98 3.39 -2.14
C LEU A 98 8.03 4.59 -2.15
N SER A 99 7.40 4.82 -3.29
CA SER A 99 6.27 5.74 -3.43
C SER A 99 5.03 4.97 -3.90
N THR A 100 3.88 5.29 -3.31
CA THR A 100 2.59 4.70 -3.67
C THR A 100 1.62 5.81 -4.08
N ASN A 101 0.93 5.64 -5.20
CA ASN A 101 -0.17 6.48 -5.70
C ASN A 101 0.10 7.98 -5.86
N VAL A 102 1.01 8.54 -5.09
CA VAL A 102 1.39 9.96 -5.14
C VAL A 102 2.77 10.08 -5.77
N LEU A 103 2.88 10.84 -6.86
CA LEU A 103 4.11 11.00 -7.64
C LEU A 103 5.33 11.48 -6.82
N PHE A 104 5.10 12.16 -5.72
CA PHE A 104 6.15 12.72 -4.85
C PHE A 104 6.03 12.24 -3.40
N GLY A 105 5.09 11.33 -3.10
CA GLY A 105 4.91 10.74 -1.78
C GLY A 105 6.05 9.78 -1.44
N VAL A 106 6.50 9.81 -0.18
CA VAL A 106 7.46 8.86 0.37
C VAL A 106 6.69 7.96 1.32
N GLN A 107 6.52 6.70 0.93
CA GLN A 107 5.84 5.70 1.76
C GLN A 107 6.83 4.96 2.66
N SER A 108 7.98 4.58 2.12
CA SER A 108 9.03 3.91 2.88
C SER A 108 10.40 4.34 2.39
N VAL A 109 11.37 4.35 3.30
CA VAL A 109 12.78 4.66 3.02
C VAL A 109 13.66 3.59 3.64
N LEU A 110 14.56 3.04 2.83
CA LEU A 110 15.71 2.28 3.32
C LEU A 110 16.96 3.14 3.20
N LYS A 111 17.66 3.37 4.31
CA LYS A 111 19.00 3.96 4.32
C LYS A 111 20.05 2.93 3.93
N LYS A 112 20.89 3.22 2.92
CA LYS A 112 21.95 2.31 2.45
C LYS A 112 23.07 2.08 3.47
N ASP A 113 23.28 3.03 4.36
CA ASP A 113 24.23 2.92 5.46
C ASP A 113 23.68 2.13 6.66
N ALA A 114 22.51 1.53 6.52
CA ALA A 114 21.78 0.82 7.56
C ALA A 114 21.50 1.67 8.83
N GLY A 115 21.51 2.98 8.72
CA GLY A 115 21.13 3.93 9.77
C GLY A 115 19.61 3.95 10.03
N LEU A 116 19.22 4.78 10.98
CA LEU A 116 17.83 5.16 11.16
C LEU A 116 17.39 6.01 9.96
N SER A 117 16.14 5.87 9.56
CA SER A 117 15.62 6.50 8.35
C SER A 117 15.35 8.00 8.49
N GLY A 118 15.13 8.47 9.74
CA GLY A 118 14.61 9.79 10.03
C GLY A 118 13.10 9.90 9.85
N MET A 119 12.40 8.80 9.59
CA MET A 119 10.96 8.73 9.39
C MET A 119 10.25 8.31 10.68
N TYR A 120 8.91 8.37 10.66
CA TYR A 120 8.08 8.09 11.82
C TYR A 120 8.27 6.67 12.41
N TYR A 121 8.58 5.68 11.60
CA TYR A 121 8.79 4.31 12.09
C TYR A 121 10.06 4.14 12.94
N ASP A 122 11.00 5.07 12.89
CA ASP A 122 12.09 5.10 13.86
C ASP A 122 11.58 5.39 15.28
N TYR A 123 10.58 6.25 15.42
CA TYR A 123 9.92 6.52 16.70
C TYR A 123 9.09 5.33 17.18
N MET A 124 8.56 4.50 16.27
CA MET A 124 7.85 3.28 16.64
C MET A 124 8.72 2.25 17.33
N LEU A 125 10.06 2.35 17.23
CA LEU A 125 10.99 1.53 18.00
C LEU A 125 10.90 1.75 19.53
N ALA A 126 10.22 2.81 19.96
CA ALA A 126 9.88 2.98 21.37
C ALA A 126 8.89 1.90 21.87
N ALA A 127 8.03 1.35 21.02
CA ALA A 127 7.05 0.35 21.45
C ALA A 127 7.71 -0.96 21.96
N PRO A 128 8.68 -1.56 21.28
CA PRO A 128 9.45 -2.68 21.87
C PRO A 128 10.17 -2.34 23.19
N VAL A 129 10.69 -1.10 23.33
CA VAL A 129 11.31 -0.65 24.59
C VAL A 129 10.28 -0.62 25.70
N LEU A 130 9.13 -0.01 25.47
CA LEU A 130 8.04 0.10 26.44
C LEU A 130 7.45 -1.27 26.81
N ALA A 131 7.48 -2.24 25.89
CA ALA A 131 7.09 -3.62 26.13
C ALA A 131 8.18 -4.46 26.84
N GLY A 132 9.29 -3.86 27.20
CA GLY A 132 10.40 -4.55 27.90
C GLY A 132 11.18 -5.54 27.03
N ALA A 133 11.25 -5.33 25.70
CA ALA A 133 11.90 -6.24 24.76
C ALA A 133 13.38 -6.50 25.06
N GLN A 134 14.05 -5.60 25.77
CA GLN A 134 15.46 -5.72 26.14
C GLN A 134 15.67 -6.75 27.25
N GLU A 135 14.68 -6.96 28.12
CA GLU A 135 14.75 -7.84 29.27
C GLU A 135 14.15 -9.22 28.98
N LYS A 136 13.25 -9.32 28.02
CA LYS A 136 12.56 -10.56 27.66
C LYS A 136 13.49 -11.50 26.87
N GLU A 137 13.36 -12.79 27.10
CA GLU A 137 14.04 -13.83 26.30
C GLU A 137 13.53 -13.86 24.86
N LYS A 138 12.26 -13.51 24.67
CA LYS A 138 11.58 -13.44 23.38
C LYS A 138 10.53 -12.35 23.39
N THR A 139 10.46 -11.57 22.32
CA THR A 139 9.44 -10.55 22.12
C THR A 139 8.68 -10.85 20.82
N ASP A 140 7.39 -11.11 20.92
CA ASP A 140 6.53 -11.31 19.75
C ASP A 140 5.98 -9.96 19.26
N VAL A 141 6.24 -9.62 18.02
CA VAL A 141 5.88 -8.35 17.41
C VAL A 141 5.01 -8.60 16.18
N LEU A 142 3.87 -7.93 16.09
CA LEU A 142 3.00 -7.91 14.90
C LEU A 142 2.99 -6.52 14.27
N VAL A 143 3.12 -6.46 12.95
CA VAL A 143 3.02 -5.23 12.16
C VAL A 143 1.82 -5.34 11.22
N LEU A 144 0.78 -4.56 11.45
CA LEU A 144 -0.37 -4.42 10.56
C LEU A 144 -0.09 -3.28 9.58
N GLY A 145 0.12 -3.60 8.32
CA GLY A 145 0.67 -2.71 7.30
C GLY A 145 2.20 -2.78 7.30
N ASN A 146 2.76 -3.94 6.96
CA ASN A 146 4.20 -4.16 6.99
C ASN A 146 4.98 -3.29 6.00
N GLY A 147 4.34 -2.88 4.90
CA GLY A 147 4.98 -2.09 3.86
C GLY A 147 6.25 -2.76 3.33
N THR A 148 7.33 -2.00 3.22
CA THR A 148 8.64 -2.53 2.80
C THR A 148 9.40 -3.26 3.90
N GLY A 149 8.84 -3.38 5.09
CA GLY A 149 9.47 -4.08 6.21
C GLY A 149 10.58 -3.27 6.90
N THR A 150 10.66 -1.96 6.69
CA THR A 150 11.71 -1.11 7.30
C THR A 150 11.68 -1.18 8.82
N PHE A 151 10.48 -1.07 9.44
CA PHE A 151 10.38 -1.23 10.89
C PHE A 151 10.79 -2.65 11.32
N ALA A 152 10.33 -3.68 10.59
CA ALA A 152 10.67 -5.07 10.91
C ALA A 152 12.19 -5.30 10.90
N ALA A 153 12.87 -4.77 9.87
CA ALA A 153 14.34 -4.83 9.77
C ALA A 153 15.04 -4.10 10.93
N GLN A 154 14.59 -2.89 11.27
CA GLN A 154 15.14 -2.13 12.40
C GLN A 154 14.85 -2.83 13.73
N CYS A 155 13.64 -3.35 13.92
CA CYS A 155 13.27 -4.09 15.13
C CYS A 155 14.19 -5.32 15.32
N ARG A 156 14.41 -6.10 14.26
CA ARG A 156 15.35 -7.25 14.30
C ARG A 156 16.78 -6.82 14.58
N LYS A 157 17.21 -5.68 14.08
CA LYS A 157 18.56 -5.14 14.29
C LYS A 157 18.79 -4.69 15.74
N PHE A 158 17.85 -3.94 16.31
CA PHE A 158 18.00 -3.34 17.65
C PHE A 158 17.50 -4.26 18.78
N PHE A 159 16.57 -5.15 18.47
CA PHE A 159 15.99 -6.14 19.40
C PHE A 159 16.13 -7.54 18.83
N SER A 160 17.34 -8.10 18.88
CA SER A 160 17.68 -9.37 18.23
C SER A 160 16.86 -10.58 18.69
N ARG A 161 16.20 -10.50 19.85
CA ARG A 161 15.30 -11.53 20.40
C ARG A 161 13.84 -11.33 19.99
N SER A 162 13.54 -10.32 19.16
CA SER A 162 12.21 -10.10 18.64
C SER A 162 11.88 -11.06 17.51
N GLN A 163 10.69 -11.63 17.53
CA GLN A 163 10.10 -12.34 16.41
C GLN A 163 9.04 -11.45 15.78
N VAL A 164 9.32 -10.98 14.56
CA VAL A 164 8.47 -10.03 13.86
C VAL A 164 7.63 -10.77 12.82
N GLU A 165 6.33 -10.58 12.88
CA GLU A 165 5.36 -11.00 11.87
C GLU A 165 4.73 -9.76 11.25
N GLY A 166 4.61 -9.76 9.93
CA GLY A 166 3.97 -8.69 9.17
C GLY A 166 2.65 -9.14 8.54
N VAL A 167 1.72 -8.23 8.42
CA VAL A 167 0.52 -8.38 7.58
C VAL A 167 0.53 -7.24 6.59
N GLU A 168 0.47 -7.56 5.30
CA GLU A 168 0.46 -6.59 4.21
C GLU A 168 -0.63 -6.99 3.22
N ILE A 169 -1.49 -6.05 2.84
CA ILE A 169 -2.58 -6.34 1.93
C ILE A 169 -2.10 -6.45 0.47
N ASP A 170 -1.02 -5.75 0.14
CA ASP A 170 -0.46 -5.69 -1.21
C ASP A 170 0.73 -6.65 -1.36
N GLU A 171 0.49 -7.78 -2.03
CA GLU A 171 1.52 -8.79 -2.29
C GLU A 171 2.71 -8.23 -3.07
N LYS A 172 2.47 -7.25 -3.97
CA LYS A 172 3.56 -6.62 -4.73
C LYS A 172 4.48 -5.80 -3.83
N ILE A 173 3.94 -5.10 -2.83
CA ILE A 173 4.76 -4.38 -1.84
C ILE A 173 5.63 -5.38 -1.08
N THR A 174 5.08 -6.53 -0.68
CA THR A 174 5.85 -7.60 -0.01
C THR A 174 6.97 -8.15 -0.90
N ALA A 175 6.74 -8.32 -2.20
CA ALA A 175 7.78 -8.73 -3.15
C ALA A 175 8.87 -7.66 -3.26
N LEU A 176 8.49 -6.40 -3.46
CA LEU A 176 9.42 -5.27 -3.54
C LEU A 176 10.25 -5.09 -2.24
N ALA A 177 9.65 -5.39 -1.09
CA ALA A 177 10.34 -5.36 0.20
C ALA A 177 11.55 -6.29 0.23
N LYS A 178 11.42 -7.49 -0.34
CA LYS A 178 12.51 -8.46 -0.47
C LYS A 178 13.52 -8.06 -1.54
N ASP A 179 13.04 -7.62 -2.69
CA ASP A 179 13.90 -7.35 -3.85
C ASP A 179 14.74 -6.08 -3.67
N TYR A 180 14.21 -5.05 -3.03
CA TYR A 180 14.83 -3.72 -2.98
C TYR A 180 15.10 -3.17 -1.58
N PHE A 181 14.37 -3.62 -0.54
CA PHE A 181 14.41 -3.02 0.79
C PHE A 181 15.09 -3.87 1.86
N GLN A 182 15.78 -4.94 1.46
CA GLN A 182 16.53 -5.81 2.36
C GLN A 182 15.69 -6.32 3.55
N MET A 183 14.38 -6.56 3.31
CA MET A 183 13.53 -7.14 4.34
C MET A 183 14.11 -8.49 4.79
N PRO A 184 14.31 -8.73 6.10
CA PRO A 184 14.91 -9.98 6.56
C PRO A 184 14.08 -11.21 6.20
N ASP A 185 14.73 -12.28 5.76
CA ASP A 185 14.07 -13.53 5.34
C ASP A 185 13.29 -14.23 6.46
N ASP A 186 13.66 -13.97 7.71
CA ASP A 186 13.01 -14.55 8.90
C ASP A 186 11.76 -13.75 9.33
N VAL A 187 11.47 -12.62 8.71
CA VAL A 187 10.22 -11.86 8.88
C VAL A 187 9.14 -12.51 8.04
N LYS A 188 8.22 -13.20 8.71
CA LYS A 188 7.07 -13.80 8.03
C LYS A 188 6.01 -12.75 7.75
N VAL A 189 5.72 -12.50 6.45
CA VAL A 189 4.64 -11.60 6.03
C VAL A 189 3.48 -12.42 5.47
N THR A 190 2.28 -12.14 5.98
CA THR A 190 1.02 -12.73 5.49
C THR A 190 0.30 -11.71 4.63
N THR A 191 0.00 -12.05 3.37
CA THR A 191 -0.81 -11.20 2.49
C THR A 191 -2.29 -11.33 2.88
N TYR A 192 -2.78 -10.34 3.63
CA TYR A 192 -4.16 -10.32 4.10
C TYR A 192 -4.58 -8.92 4.60
N ASP A 193 -5.90 -8.68 4.76
CA ASP A 193 -6.41 -7.51 5.47
C ASP A 193 -6.06 -7.60 6.96
N GLY A 194 -5.50 -6.52 7.53
CA GLY A 194 -4.99 -6.52 8.91
C GLY A 194 -6.05 -6.80 9.97
N ARG A 195 -7.28 -6.28 9.81
CA ARG A 195 -8.38 -6.56 10.74
C ARG A 195 -8.89 -7.98 10.59
N ALA A 196 -9.03 -8.45 9.35
CA ALA A 196 -9.46 -9.82 9.08
C ALA A 196 -8.42 -10.83 9.58
N TYR A 197 -7.12 -10.52 9.51
CA TYR A 197 -6.05 -11.33 10.07
C TYR A 197 -6.20 -11.49 11.59
N LEU A 198 -6.38 -10.40 12.34
CA LEU A 198 -6.61 -10.48 13.78
C LEU A 198 -7.84 -11.32 14.14
N ASN A 199 -8.93 -11.24 13.37
CA ASN A 199 -10.11 -12.08 13.60
C ASN A 199 -9.88 -13.57 13.30
N ALA A 200 -8.82 -13.92 12.58
CA ALA A 200 -8.54 -15.30 12.14
C ALA A 200 -7.50 -16.02 13.02
N ILE A 201 -6.89 -15.32 13.96
CA ILE A 201 -5.83 -15.88 14.84
C ILE A 201 -6.22 -15.77 16.31
N ASP A 202 -5.59 -16.63 17.14
CA ASP A 202 -5.72 -16.58 18.61
C ASP A 202 -4.42 -16.16 19.31
N LYS A 203 -3.38 -15.81 18.52
CA LYS A 203 -2.06 -15.46 19.05
C LYS A 203 -2.06 -14.08 19.69
N THR A 204 -1.33 -13.92 20.80
CA THR A 204 -1.08 -12.65 21.47
C THR A 204 0.36 -12.20 21.28
N TYR A 205 0.57 -10.88 21.32
CA TYR A 205 1.83 -10.23 21.02
C TYR A 205 2.27 -9.30 22.14
N ASP A 206 3.56 -9.10 22.27
CA ASP A 206 4.13 -8.08 23.16
C ASP A 206 3.99 -6.68 22.55
N VAL A 207 4.06 -6.59 21.21
CA VAL A 207 3.92 -5.34 20.48
C VAL A 207 3.02 -5.55 19.27
N ILE A 208 2.05 -4.66 19.08
CA ILE A 208 1.27 -4.58 17.84
C ILE A 208 1.44 -3.17 17.27
N LEU A 209 2.02 -3.07 16.07
CA LEU A 209 2.04 -1.84 15.29
C LEU A 209 0.83 -1.79 14.35
N VAL A 210 0.18 -0.63 14.30
CA VAL A 210 -0.88 -0.33 13.33
C VAL A 210 -0.39 0.78 12.41
N ASP A 211 0.02 0.41 11.21
CA ASP A 211 0.58 1.28 10.17
C ASP A 211 -0.02 1.00 8.79
N ALA A 212 -1.29 0.64 8.76
CA ALA A 212 -2.01 0.22 7.56
C ALA A 212 -2.79 1.38 6.91
N PHE A 213 -2.16 2.55 6.77
CA PHE A 213 -2.79 3.72 6.18
C PHE A 213 -2.31 3.90 4.73
N GLN A 214 -3.24 4.30 3.86
CA GLN A 214 -2.93 4.70 2.48
C GLN A 214 -2.91 6.22 2.39
N ASP A 215 -1.75 6.79 2.09
CA ASP A 215 -1.55 8.24 1.99
C ASP A 215 -2.09 8.97 3.23
N ILE A 216 -3.16 9.75 3.02
CA ILE A 216 -3.86 10.51 4.07
C ILE A 216 -5.14 9.82 4.54
N THR A 217 -5.45 8.63 4.03
CA THR A 217 -6.69 7.94 4.36
C THR A 217 -6.47 6.87 5.40
N ILE A 218 -7.28 6.94 6.46
CA ILE A 218 -7.35 5.89 7.49
C ILE A 218 -8.47 4.95 7.08
N PRO A 219 -8.19 3.65 6.88
CA PRO A 219 -9.23 2.68 6.59
C PRO A 219 -10.26 2.65 7.74
N PHE A 220 -11.52 2.94 7.44
CA PHE A 220 -12.57 3.05 8.46
C PHE A 220 -12.70 1.79 9.33
N GLN A 221 -12.41 0.62 8.76
CA GLN A 221 -12.42 -0.65 9.47
C GLN A 221 -11.29 -0.77 10.51
N MET A 222 -10.26 0.07 10.44
CA MET A 222 -9.11 0.09 11.36
C MET A 222 -9.10 1.33 12.27
N SER A 223 -10.17 2.11 12.30
CA SER A 223 -10.31 3.33 13.09
C SER A 223 -11.48 3.31 14.09
N SER A 224 -12.09 2.14 14.32
CA SER A 224 -13.25 2.00 15.20
C SER A 224 -12.87 1.44 16.58
N VAL A 225 -13.74 1.71 17.58
CA VAL A 225 -13.59 1.16 18.95
C VAL A 225 -13.51 -0.37 18.92
N GLU A 226 -14.28 -1.03 18.04
CA GLU A 226 -14.28 -2.48 17.90
C GLU A 226 -12.94 -2.99 17.39
N PHE A 227 -12.28 -2.26 16.46
CA PHE A 227 -10.96 -2.61 15.99
C PHE A 227 -9.92 -2.50 17.10
N PHE A 228 -9.90 -1.41 17.87
CA PHE A 228 -8.95 -1.25 18.97
C PHE A 228 -9.21 -2.23 20.12
N ARG A 229 -10.45 -2.62 20.38
CA ARG A 229 -10.76 -3.74 21.29
C ARG A 229 -10.21 -5.07 20.78
N LEU A 230 -10.32 -5.32 19.47
CA LEU A 230 -9.73 -6.50 18.85
C LEU A 230 -8.20 -6.48 18.99
N VAL A 231 -7.53 -5.35 18.72
CA VAL A 231 -6.08 -5.20 18.94
C VAL A 231 -5.73 -5.47 20.40
N LYS A 232 -6.47 -4.87 21.35
CA LYS A 232 -6.26 -5.08 22.79
C LYS A 232 -6.39 -6.56 23.20
N SER A 233 -7.33 -7.30 22.61
CA SER A 233 -7.50 -8.74 22.91
C SER A 233 -6.34 -9.59 22.40
N HIS A 234 -5.54 -9.08 21.45
CA HIS A 234 -4.32 -9.72 20.95
C HIS A 234 -3.02 -9.18 21.58
N LEU A 235 -3.12 -8.26 22.53
CA LEU A 235 -1.97 -7.86 23.34
C LEU A 235 -1.83 -8.77 24.56
N LYS A 236 -0.57 -9.10 24.92
CA LYS A 236 -0.25 -9.70 26.22
C LYS A 236 -0.53 -8.68 27.33
N GLU A 237 -0.52 -9.10 28.59
CA GLU A 237 -0.85 -8.26 29.74
C GLU A 237 -0.07 -6.94 29.78
N ASP A 238 1.26 -7.01 29.51
CA ASP A 238 2.14 -5.83 29.42
C ASP A 238 2.42 -5.43 27.96
N GLY A 239 1.54 -5.79 27.04
CA GLY A 239 1.71 -5.53 25.63
C GLY A 239 1.45 -4.07 25.26
N VAL A 240 2.14 -3.59 24.23
CA VAL A 240 2.10 -2.21 23.77
C VAL A 240 1.57 -2.15 22.33
N MET A 241 0.61 -1.27 22.09
CA MET A 241 0.19 -0.88 20.75
C MET A 241 0.84 0.45 20.36
N ALA A 242 1.38 0.55 19.16
CA ALA A 242 1.75 1.82 18.53
C ALA A 242 0.96 2.01 17.24
N VAL A 243 0.50 3.23 17.00
CA VAL A 243 -0.32 3.58 15.84
C VAL A 243 0.31 4.78 15.13
N ASN A 244 0.50 4.66 13.82
CA ASN A 244 0.77 5.82 12.98
C ASN A 244 -0.57 6.51 12.66
N LEU A 245 -0.73 7.76 13.06
CA LEU A 245 -1.97 8.52 12.76
C LEU A 245 -1.88 9.28 11.42
N ASN A 246 -0.68 9.42 10.87
CA ASN A 246 -0.35 10.07 9.57
C ASN A 246 -1.07 11.42 9.31
N MET A 247 -1.46 12.13 10.35
CA MET A 247 -2.23 13.37 10.23
C MET A 247 -1.44 14.54 10.83
N ARG A 248 -1.42 15.64 10.10
CA ARG A 248 -0.85 16.91 10.60
C ARG A 248 -1.96 17.71 11.27
N GLY A 249 -1.73 18.18 12.48
CA GLY A 249 -2.58 19.12 13.20
C GLY A 249 -3.04 18.62 14.56
N ASP A 250 -2.79 19.44 15.58
CA ASP A 250 -3.11 19.19 16.99
C ASP A 250 -4.30 20.02 17.45
N GLY A 251 -5.08 20.60 16.51
CA GLY A 251 -6.23 21.42 16.81
C GLY A 251 -7.45 20.62 17.25
N GLY A 252 -8.28 21.17 18.13
CA GLY A 252 -9.56 20.60 18.56
C GLY A 252 -10.46 20.29 17.34
N GLY A 253 -11.07 19.09 17.33
CA GLY A 253 -11.87 18.59 16.21
C GLY A 253 -11.04 17.99 15.08
N SER A 254 -9.73 17.72 15.31
CA SER A 254 -8.88 17.03 14.35
C SER A 254 -9.15 15.52 14.32
N ILE A 255 -8.83 14.85 13.21
CA ILE A 255 -8.94 13.39 13.11
C ILE A 255 -8.06 12.70 14.17
N ASN A 256 -6.90 13.29 14.50
CA ASN A 256 -6.02 12.78 15.55
C ASN A 256 -6.70 12.77 16.91
N GLU A 257 -7.44 13.82 17.25
CA GLU A 257 -8.22 13.88 18.50
C GLU A 257 -9.30 12.80 18.53
N TYR A 258 -10.11 12.66 17.47
CA TYR A 258 -11.14 11.62 17.40
C TYR A 258 -10.56 10.21 17.48
N LEU A 259 -9.41 9.96 16.85
CA LEU A 259 -8.75 8.66 16.95
C LEU A 259 -8.17 8.42 18.35
N SER A 260 -7.57 9.44 18.95
CA SER A 260 -7.08 9.37 20.32
C SER A 260 -8.22 9.06 21.32
N ASP A 261 -9.36 9.71 21.15
CA ASP A 261 -10.57 9.44 21.95
C ASP A 261 -11.11 8.03 21.70
N THR A 262 -11.09 7.58 20.44
CA THR A 262 -11.52 6.23 20.07
C THR A 262 -10.63 5.17 20.71
N ILE A 263 -9.32 5.38 20.72
CA ILE A 263 -8.33 4.51 21.37
C ILE A 263 -8.53 4.58 22.91
N GLY A 264 -8.69 5.79 23.45
CA GLY A 264 -8.89 6.01 24.89
C GLY A 264 -10.18 5.40 25.46
N ALA A 265 -11.15 5.06 24.60
CA ALA A 265 -12.39 4.38 24.97
C ALA A 265 -12.22 2.86 25.17
N VAL A 266 -11.03 2.32 24.96
CA VAL A 266 -10.68 0.88 25.04
C VAL A 266 -9.72 0.61 26.18
#